data_d079c92165fcf25a52eb1861250a25c6
#
_entry.id   d079c92165fcf25a52eb1861250a25c6
#
_cell.length_a   1.000
_cell.length_b   1.000
_cell.length_c   1.000
_cell.angle_alpha   90.00
_cell.angle_beta   90.00
_cell.angle_gamma   90.00
#
_symmetry.space_group_name_H-M   'P 1'
#
loop_
_entity.id
_entity.type
_entity.pdbx_description
1 polymer ?
#
loop_
_entity_poly.entity_id
_entity_poly.type
_entity_poly.pdbx_seq_one_letter_code
_entity_poly.pdbx_strand_id
1 'polypeptide(L)'
;GVRVVRIGRTEAGRQDLAMYQIENMVPPGCTKHEAYEAQIRAVRYAQAVCCTCAGSGSDFLDRISFSAVMLDEASQVTEPMSLVPISRGCQQLVLVGDHKQLPPTILSREAELGGLTLSMFDRLVSLGVVPYMLDTQFRMHPALGKFPSDAFYDKQLKNGTPRAMRPTPIGFNWPQPNVPICYIPTHPTNAMENNDSNSYSNRAEAELVLAYLRGFLSAQELRPKDIGIVTPYAAQVRLLRQMIRRAGIQTGVDRNTGECGIEVSSVDGFQGQEREIIIFSSQPLFFTI
;
A
#
# COMPACT_ATOMS: atom_id res chain seq x y z
N GLY A 1 -0.35 12.31 -26.20
CA GLY A 1 -0.56 11.60 -24.95
C GLY A 1 -1.98 11.79 -24.42
N VAL A 2 -2.38 11.01 -23.42
CA VAL A 2 -3.69 11.14 -22.76
C VAL A 2 -3.68 12.38 -21.85
N ARG A 3 -4.73 13.19 -21.93
CA ARG A 3 -4.91 14.33 -21.01
C ARG A 3 -5.46 13.83 -19.68
N VAL A 4 -4.63 13.92 -18.65
CA VAL A 4 -4.93 13.43 -17.30
C VAL A 4 -5.06 14.60 -16.32
N VAL A 5 -6.04 14.54 -15.44
CA VAL A 5 -6.19 15.45 -14.29
C VAL A 5 -6.25 14.62 -13.02
N ARG A 6 -5.50 15.03 -12.01
CA ARG A 6 -5.55 14.45 -10.67
C ARG A 6 -6.21 15.41 -9.70
N ILE A 7 -7.20 14.91 -8.95
CA ILE A 7 -7.91 15.66 -7.91
C ILE A 7 -7.60 15.01 -6.56
N GLY A 8 -7.15 15.81 -5.60
CA GLY A 8 -6.80 15.36 -4.26
C GLY A 8 -5.43 15.80 -3.82
N ARG A 9 -5.05 15.46 -2.59
CA ARG A 9 -3.77 15.87 -2.02
C ARG A 9 -2.60 15.17 -2.73
N THR A 10 -1.55 15.93 -3.01
CA THR A 10 -0.28 15.37 -3.50
C THR A 10 0.41 14.67 -2.35
N GLU A 11 0.86 13.45 -2.58
CA GLU A 11 1.73 12.75 -1.64
C GLU A 11 3.10 13.44 -1.59
N ALA A 12 3.65 13.60 -0.39
CA ALA A 12 4.98 14.15 -0.22
C ALA A 12 6.00 13.27 -0.99
N GLY A 13 6.90 13.88 -1.75
CA GLY A 13 7.92 13.20 -2.54
C GLY A 13 7.50 12.79 -3.96
N ARG A 14 6.22 12.96 -4.37
CA ARG A 14 5.74 12.65 -5.72
C ARG A 14 5.65 13.92 -6.60
N GLN A 15 6.76 14.62 -6.74
CA GLN A 15 6.84 15.83 -7.59
C GLN A 15 6.61 15.52 -9.08
N ASP A 16 6.89 14.29 -9.50
CA ASP A 16 6.60 13.77 -10.84
C ASP A 16 5.12 13.87 -11.23
N LEU A 17 4.22 13.84 -10.23
CA LEU A 17 2.78 13.96 -10.43
C LEU A 17 2.25 15.40 -10.36
N ALA A 18 3.08 16.36 -10.00
CA ALA A 18 2.66 17.76 -9.82
C ALA A 18 2.03 18.37 -11.08
N MET A 19 2.52 17.98 -12.26
CA MET A 19 2.00 18.45 -13.54
C MET A 19 0.54 18.02 -13.81
N TYR A 20 0.07 16.96 -13.18
CA TYR A 20 -1.30 16.44 -13.34
C TYR A 20 -2.26 16.97 -12.28
N GLN A 21 -1.75 17.65 -11.24
CA GLN A 21 -2.57 18.20 -10.16
C GLN A 21 -3.42 19.35 -10.66
N ILE A 22 -4.71 19.29 -10.35
CA ILE A 22 -5.69 20.28 -10.81
C ILE A 22 -5.34 21.70 -10.33
N GLU A 23 -4.76 21.85 -9.14
CA GLU A 23 -4.35 23.12 -8.57
C GLU A 23 -3.23 23.77 -9.40
N ASN A 24 -2.38 23.00 -10.04
CA ASN A 24 -1.26 23.46 -10.86
C ASN A 24 -1.65 23.75 -12.32
N MET A 25 -2.90 23.45 -12.71
CA MET A 25 -3.44 23.76 -14.02
C MET A 25 -4.07 25.17 -14.09
N VAL A 26 -4.02 25.89 -12.98
CA VAL A 26 -4.53 27.27 -12.88
C VAL A 26 -3.44 28.26 -13.23
N PRO A 27 -3.70 29.24 -14.13
CA PRO A 27 -2.73 30.29 -14.43
C PRO A 27 -2.38 31.13 -13.17
N PRO A 28 -1.14 31.56 -13.03
CA PRO A 28 -0.75 32.40 -11.89
C PRO A 28 -1.48 33.76 -11.93
N GLY A 29 -1.85 34.27 -10.76
CA GLY A 29 -2.50 35.60 -10.59
C GLY A 29 -4.01 35.59 -10.80
N CYS A 30 -4.66 34.46 -11.00
CA CYS A 30 -6.11 34.33 -11.13
C CYS A 30 -6.83 34.63 -9.81
N THR A 31 -8.02 35.24 -9.90
CA THR A 31 -8.97 35.30 -8.80
C THR A 31 -9.49 33.87 -8.46
N LYS A 32 -10.10 33.71 -7.29
CA LYS A 32 -10.70 32.41 -6.90
C LYS A 32 -11.73 31.89 -7.90
N HIS A 33 -12.51 32.80 -8.48
CA HIS A 33 -13.53 32.44 -9.47
C HIS A 33 -12.89 31.98 -10.80
N GLU A 34 -11.92 32.70 -11.31
CA GLU A 34 -11.18 32.32 -12.51
C GLU A 34 -10.42 31.01 -12.32
N ALA A 35 -9.84 30.80 -11.14
CA ALA A 35 -9.19 29.53 -10.78
C ALA A 35 -10.18 28.36 -10.82
N TYR A 36 -11.35 28.52 -10.22
CA TYR A 36 -12.41 27.51 -10.24
C TYR A 36 -12.87 27.19 -11.68
N GLU A 37 -13.11 28.21 -12.49
CA GLU A 37 -13.49 28.03 -13.91
C GLU A 37 -12.41 27.35 -14.73
N ALA A 38 -11.14 27.65 -14.46
CA ALA A 38 -10.01 27.00 -15.12
C ALA A 38 -9.94 25.51 -14.74
N GLN A 39 -10.15 25.19 -13.47
CA GLN A 39 -10.19 23.80 -12.96
C GLN A 39 -11.36 23.01 -13.59
N ILE A 40 -12.58 23.56 -13.61
CA ILE A 40 -13.73 22.91 -14.26
C ILE A 40 -13.45 22.65 -15.73
N ARG A 41 -12.85 23.60 -16.42
CA ARG A 41 -12.45 23.47 -17.82
C ARG A 41 -11.43 22.35 -18.00
N ALA A 42 -10.40 22.31 -17.15
CA ALA A 42 -9.39 21.24 -17.19
C ALA A 42 -10.02 19.86 -17.06
N VAL A 43 -10.95 19.65 -16.11
CA VAL A 43 -11.66 18.37 -15.93
C VAL A 43 -12.53 18.02 -17.14
N ARG A 44 -13.27 18.99 -17.69
CA ARG A 44 -14.12 18.76 -18.89
C ARG A 44 -13.33 18.35 -20.13
N TYR A 45 -12.11 18.86 -20.28
CA TYR A 45 -11.23 18.51 -21.38
C TYR A 45 -10.31 17.31 -21.11
N ALA A 46 -10.30 16.80 -19.86
CA ALA A 46 -9.55 15.62 -19.52
C ALA A 46 -10.13 14.36 -20.19
N GLN A 47 -9.27 13.44 -20.56
CA GLN A 47 -9.63 12.10 -21.03
C GLN A 47 -9.63 11.09 -19.87
N ALA A 48 -8.89 11.40 -18.81
CA ALA A 48 -8.89 10.62 -17.56
C ALA A 48 -8.83 11.57 -16.36
N VAL A 49 -9.66 11.31 -15.36
CA VAL A 49 -9.66 12.02 -14.09
C VAL A 49 -9.35 11.00 -12.98
N CYS A 50 -8.25 11.23 -12.26
CA CYS A 50 -7.80 10.38 -11.16
C CYS A 50 -8.14 11.04 -9.83
N CYS A 51 -8.88 10.35 -8.98
CA CYS A 51 -9.19 10.80 -7.62
C CYS A 51 -9.48 9.60 -6.72
N THR A 52 -9.56 9.82 -5.41
CA THR A 52 -10.09 8.80 -4.51
C THR A 52 -11.60 8.66 -4.67
N CYS A 53 -12.18 7.51 -4.27
CA CYS A 53 -13.63 7.33 -4.29
C CYS A 53 -14.35 8.45 -3.52
N ALA A 54 -13.88 8.80 -2.32
CA ALA A 54 -14.40 9.93 -1.55
C ALA A 54 -14.24 11.27 -2.28
N GLY A 55 -13.08 11.50 -2.90
CA GLY A 55 -12.81 12.72 -3.66
C GLY A 55 -13.73 12.90 -4.87
N SER A 56 -14.20 11.81 -5.47
CA SER A 56 -15.19 11.85 -6.55
C SER A 56 -16.54 12.39 -6.11
N GLY A 57 -16.85 12.37 -4.81
CA GLY A 57 -18.08 12.91 -4.21
C GLY A 57 -18.05 14.41 -3.95
N SER A 58 -16.98 15.13 -4.32
CA SER A 58 -16.89 16.57 -4.10
C SER A 58 -17.88 17.36 -4.95
N ASP A 59 -18.42 18.46 -4.41
CA ASP A 59 -19.33 19.40 -5.11
C ASP A 59 -18.72 19.95 -6.39
N PHE A 60 -17.40 19.99 -6.44
CA PHE A 60 -16.63 20.38 -7.64
C PHE A 60 -16.97 19.52 -8.87
N LEU A 61 -17.30 18.23 -8.67
CA LEU A 61 -17.62 17.28 -9.73
C LEU A 61 -19.14 17.11 -9.96
N ASP A 62 -20.02 17.81 -9.23
CA ASP A 62 -21.48 17.60 -9.28
C ASP A 62 -22.10 17.78 -10.67
N ARG A 63 -21.50 18.62 -11.50
CA ARG A 63 -22.00 18.91 -12.85
C ARG A 63 -21.24 18.16 -13.95
N ILE A 64 -20.48 17.15 -13.57
CA ILE A 64 -19.65 16.38 -14.48
C ILE A 64 -20.07 14.91 -14.40
N SER A 65 -20.38 14.31 -15.55
CA SER A 65 -20.69 12.89 -15.66
C SER A 65 -19.53 12.13 -16.26
N PHE A 66 -19.31 10.92 -15.75
CA PHE A 66 -18.25 10.01 -16.21
C PHE A 66 -18.91 8.72 -16.72
N SER A 67 -18.87 8.50 -18.03
CA SER A 67 -19.46 7.32 -18.66
C SER A 67 -18.72 6.01 -18.33
N ALA A 68 -17.42 6.11 -18.02
CA ALA A 68 -16.61 4.97 -17.61
C ALA A 68 -15.95 5.25 -16.24
N VAL A 69 -16.00 4.27 -15.36
CA VAL A 69 -15.37 4.31 -14.02
C VAL A 69 -14.49 3.08 -13.88
N MET A 70 -13.23 3.29 -13.48
CA MET A 70 -12.31 2.23 -13.09
C MET A 70 -11.98 2.41 -11.62
N LEU A 71 -12.22 1.38 -10.82
CA LEU A 71 -11.84 1.32 -9.40
C LEU A 71 -10.63 0.41 -9.26
N ASP A 72 -9.51 0.97 -8.89
CA ASP A 72 -8.31 0.21 -8.51
C ASP A 72 -8.38 -0.14 -7.03
N GLU A 73 -7.81 -1.29 -6.65
CA GLU A 73 -7.91 -1.87 -5.30
C GLU A 73 -9.38 -1.99 -4.82
N ALA A 74 -10.27 -2.37 -5.72
CA ALA A 74 -11.73 -2.38 -5.48
C ALA A 74 -12.17 -3.33 -4.37
N SER A 75 -11.38 -4.35 -4.04
CA SER A 75 -11.60 -5.27 -2.92
C SER A 75 -11.33 -4.62 -1.54
N GLN A 76 -10.62 -3.48 -1.50
CA GLN A 76 -10.30 -2.74 -0.28
C GLN A 76 -11.26 -1.58 0.00
N VAL A 77 -12.22 -1.35 -0.88
CA VAL A 77 -13.17 -0.25 -0.78
C VAL A 77 -14.52 -0.79 -0.29
N THR A 78 -15.09 -0.16 0.74
CA THR A 78 -16.45 -0.52 1.17
C THR A 78 -17.45 -0.30 0.03
N GLU A 79 -18.48 -1.12 -0.07
CA GLU A 79 -19.45 -1.01 -1.16
C GLU A 79 -20.11 0.38 -1.23
N PRO A 80 -20.55 1.00 -0.13
CA PRO A 80 -21.11 2.37 -0.18
C PRO A 80 -20.11 3.40 -0.73
N MET A 81 -18.81 3.24 -0.43
CA MET A 81 -17.80 4.16 -0.94
C MET A 81 -17.55 3.98 -2.44
N SER A 82 -17.62 2.75 -2.97
CA SER A 82 -17.49 2.48 -4.40
C SER A 82 -18.68 3.03 -5.21
N LEU A 83 -19.85 3.17 -4.60
CA LEU A 83 -21.02 3.77 -5.27
C LEU A 83 -20.85 5.28 -5.55
N VAL A 84 -20.02 5.99 -4.80
CA VAL A 84 -19.82 7.43 -4.97
C VAL A 84 -19.38 7.80 -6.39
N PRO A 85 -18.26 7.23 -6.94
CA PRO A 85 -17.91 7.51 -8.33
C PRO A 85 -18.90 6.92 -9.34
N ILE A 86 -19.53 5.78 -9.05
CA ILE A 86 -20.47 5.10 -9.94
C ILE A 86 -21.73 5.96 -10.16
N SER A 87 -22.22 6.63 -9.12
CA SER A 87 -23.41 7.49 -9.18
C SER A 87 -23.26 8.71 -10.10
N ARG A 88 -22.04 8.99 -10.57
CA ARG A 88 -21.71 10.11 -11.46
C ARG A 88 -21.98 9.82 -12.96
N GLY A 89 -22.95 8.97 -13.27
CA GLY A 89 -23.37 8.65 -14.63
C GLY A 89 -22.62 7.49 -15.28
N CYS A 90 -22.05 6.61 -14.47
CA CYS A 90 -21.32 5.43 -14.94
C CYS A 90 -22.18 4.51 -15.81
N GLN A 91 -21.72 4.21 -17.00
CA GLN A 91 -22.31 3.24 -17.92
C GLN A 91 -21.42 2.01 -18.08
N GLN A 92 -20.10 2.17 -17.87
CA GLN A 92 -19.10 1.13 -17.97
C GLN A 92 -18.27 1.11 -16.66
N LEU A 93 -18.31 -0.01 -15.95
CA LEU A 93 -17.59 -0.19 -14.70
C LEU A 93 -16.50 -1.25 -14.87
N VAL A 94 -15.27 -0.89 -14.48
CA VAL A 94 -14.14 -1.82 -14.37
C VAL A 94 -13.69 -1.85 -12.92
N LEU A 95 -13.74 -3.02 -12.31
CA LEU A 95 -13.22 -3.26 -10.97
C LEU A 95 -11.90 -4.02 -11.08
N VAL A 96 -10.83 -3.42 -10.57
CA VAL A 96 -9.51 -4.04 -10.45
C VAL A 96 -9.25 -4.27 -8.97
N GLY A 97 -8.95 -5.49 -8.57
CA GLY A 97 -8.77 -5.81 -7.15
C GLY A 97 -8.45 -7.28 -6.94
N ASP A 98 -8.19 -7.64 -5.71
CA ASP A 98 -7.84 -8.98 -5.31
C ASP A 98 -8.56 -9.36 -4.00
N HIS A 99 -9.61 -10.16 -4.13
CA HIS A 99 -10.43 -10.64 -3.01
C HIS A 99 -9.72 -11.68 -2.11
N LYS A 100 -8.52 -12.11 -2.46
CA LYS A 100 -7.68 -12.97 -1.62
C LYS A 100 -6.73 -12.16 -0.72
N GLN A 101 -6.64 -10.85 -0.95
CA GLN A 101 -5.92 -9.92 -0.08
C GLN A 101 -6.84 -9.36 1.01
N LEU A 102 -6.37 -8.32 1.73
CA LEU A 102 -7.10 -7.76 2.85
C LEU A 102 -8.42 -7.08 2.40
N PRO A 103 -9.52 -7.25 3.16
CA PRO A 103 -10.78 -6.57 2.93
C PRO A 103 -10.69 -5.08 3.33
N PRO A 104 -11.76 -4.30 3.12
CA PRO A 104 -11.85 -2.93 3.63
C PRO A 104 -11.59 -2.84 5.12
N THR A 105 -10.75 -1.89 5.56
CA THR A 105 -10.45 -1.65 6.97
C THR A 105 -11.61 -0.94 7.64
N ILE A 106 -12.24 -1.57 8.63
CA ILE A 106 -13.38 -1.04 9.38
C ILE A 106 -12.96 -0.85 10.84
N LEU A 107 -13.11 0.37 11.37
CA LEU A 107 -12.75 0.69 12.75
C LEU A 107 -13.83 0.29 13.77
N SER A 108 -15.09 0.29 13.36
CA SER A 108 -16.23 -0.10 14.22
C SER A 108 -16.48 -1.59 14.11
N ARG A 109 -16.33 -2.31 15.24
CA ARG A 109 -16.65 -3.73 15.31
C ARG A 109 -18.13 -4.01 14.98
N GLU A 110 -19.02 -3.11 15.34
CA GLU A 110 -20.45 -3.23 15.03
C GLU A 110 -20.69 -3.14 13.51
N ALA A 111 -20.05 -2.19 12.84
CA ALA A 111 -20.12 -2.04 11.39
C ALA A 111 -19.48 -3.23 10.66
N GLU A 112 -18.39 -3.77 11.18
CA GLU A 112 -17.76 -4.99 10.68
C GLU A 112 -18.72 -6.19 10.76
N LEU A 113 -19.32 -6.42 11.94
CA LEU A 113 -20.33 -7.47 12.14
C LEU A 113 -21.59 -7.24 11.30
N GLY A 114 -21.91 -5.99 10.98
CA GLY A 114 -22.98 -5.61 10.08
C GLY A 114 -22.67 -5.84 8.59
N GLY A 115 -21.47 -6.35 8.26
CA GLY A 115 -21.09 -6.72 6.89
C GLY A 115 -20.46 -5.58 6.07
N LEU A 116 -20.06 -4.46 6.68
CA LEU A 116 -19.44 -3.34 5.96
C LEU A 116 -18.06 -3.71 5.35
N THR A 117 -17.44 -4.80 5.77
CA THR A 117 -16.21 -5.35 5.20
C THR A 117 -16.41 -6.01 3.83
N LEU A 118 -17.65 -6.34 3.46
CA LEU A 118 -17.93 -6.92 2.15
C LEU A 118 -17.83 -5.84 1.07
N SER A 119 -16.83 -5.94 0.22
CA SER A 119 -16.68 -5.03 -0.90
C SER A 119 -17.65 -5.35 -2.04
N MET A 120 -17.91 -4.41 -2.92
CA MET A 120 -18.67 -4.66 -4.16
C MET A 120 -18.00 -5.75 -5.01
N PHE A 121 -16.67 -5.73 -5.06
CA PHE A 121 -15.89 -6.75 -5.78
C PHE A 121 -16.19 -8.15 -5.24
N ASP A 122 -16.07 -8.37 -3.92
CA ASP A 122 -16.33 -9.66 -3.28
C ASP A 122 -17.77 -10.11 -3.43
N ARG A 123 -18.71 -9.18 -3.28
CA ARG A 123 -20.13 -9.47 -3.44
C ARG A 123 -20.45 -9.94 -4.87
N LEU A 124 -19.90 -9.28 -5.88
CA LEU A 124 -20.13 -9.69 -7.26
C LEU A 124 -19.52 -11.07 -7.57
N VAL A 125 -18.32 -11.34 -7.06
CA VAL A 125 -17.70 -12.68 -7.18
C VAL A 125 -18.55 -13.73 -6.48
N SER A 126 -19.06 -13.46 -5.28
CA SER A 126 -19.93 -14.40 -4.53
C SER A 126 -21.27 -14.65 -5.22
N LEU A 127 -21.74 -13.71 -6.03
CA LEU A 127 -22.93 -13.86 -6.88
C LEU A 127 -22.67 -14.57 -8.21
N GLY A 128 -21.45 -15.05 -8.43
CA GLY A 128 -21.07 -15.84 -9.61
C GLY A 128 -20.51 -15.04 -10.77
N VAL A 129 -20.22 -13.75 -10.59
CA VAL A 129 -19.45 -13.00 -11.60
C VAL A 129 -18.02 -13.52 -11.59
N VAL A 130 -17.58 -14.07 -12.71
CA VAL A 130 -16.24 -14.64 -12.86
C VAL A 130 -15.25 -13.54 -13.21
N PRO A 131 -14.26 -13.26 -12.34
CA PRO A 131 -13.22 -12.26 -12.65
C PRO A 131 -12.21 -12.79 -13.66
N TYR A 132 -11.62 -11.90 -14.44
CA TYR A 132 -10.43 -12.19 -15.23
C TYR A 132 -9.20 -12.12 -14.34
N MET A 133 -8.50 -13.23 -14.15
CA MET A 133 -7.29 -13.29 -13.35
C MET A 133 -6.08 -12.79 -14.15
N LEU A 134 -5.36 -11.81 -13.58
CA LEU A 134 -4.03 -11.43 -14.02
C LEU A 134 -3.04 -12.44 -13.40
N ASP A 135 -2.71 -13.48 -14.14
CA ASP A 135 -2.04 -14.68 -13.63
C ASP A 135 -0.51 -14.57 -13.53
N THR A 136 0.07 -13.47 -13.97
CA THR A 136 1.53 -13.32 -14.05
C THR A 136 2.01 -12.16 -13.18
N GLN A 137 2.80 -12.48 -12.14
CA GLN A 137 3.44 -11.48 -11.28
C GLN A 137 4.84 -11.11 -11.80
N PHE A 138 5.20 -9.82 -11.75
CA PHE A 138 6.48 -9.27 -12.18
C PHE A 138 7.28 -8.63 -11.02
N ARG A 139 6.80 -8.73 -9.80
CA ARG A 139 7.36 -8.07 -8.62
C ARG A 139 8.37 -8.94 -7.89
N MET A 140 7.94 -10.11 -7.46
CA MET A 140 8.66 -10.94 -6.50
C MET A 140 9.65 -11.90 -7.16
N HIS A 141 10.71 -12.24 -6.41
CA HIS A 141 11.50 -13.43 -6.71
C HIS A 141 10.59 -14.68 -6.74
N PRO A 142 10.78 -15.64 -7.66
CA PRO A 142 9.92 -16.83 -7.78
C PRO A 142 9.74 -17.64 -6.48
N ALA A 143 10.76 -17.71 -5.62
CA ALA A 143 10.65 -18.38 -4.32
C ALA A 143 9.65 -17.69 -3.38
N LEU A 144 9.56 -16.35 -3.40
CA LEU A 144 8.57 -15.59 -2.63
C LEU A 144 7.17 -15.78 -3.17
N GLY A 145 7.00 -15.81 -4.50
CA GLY A 145 5.70 -15.98 -5.15
C GLY A 145 5.11 -17.38 -5.02
N LYS A 146 5.94 -18.39 -4.66
CA LYS A 146 5.48 -19.77 -4.57
C LYS A 146 4.40 -19.97 -3.50
N PHE A 147 4.63 -19.49 -2.28
CA PHE A 147 3.69 -19.67 -1.18
C PHE A 147 2.33 -19.01 -1.45
N PRO A 148 2.23 -17.73 -1.83
CA PRO A 148 0.96 -17.14 -2.21
C PRO A 148 0.25 -17.88 -3.33
N SER A 149 0.99 -18.30 -4.36
CA SER A 149 0.44 -19.07 -5.48
C SER A 149 -0.21 -20.39 -5.01
N ASP A 150 0.51 -21.13 -4.15
CA ASP A 150 0.02 -22.43 -3.67
C ASP A 150 -1.14 -22.28 -2.67
N ALA A 151 -1.11 -21.26 -1.81
CA ALA A 151 -2.06 -21.11 -0.71
C ALA A 151 -3.36 -20.40 -1.10
N PHE A 152 -3.29 -19.43 -2.04
CA PHE A 152 -4.42 -18.52 -2.31
C PHE A 152 -4.88 -18.50 -3.77
N TYR A 153 -4.03 -18.91 -4.72
CA TYR A 153 -4.31 -18.77 -6.16
C TYR A 153 -4.27 -20.10 -6.93
N ASP A 154 -4.56 -21.22 -6.27
CA ASP A 154 -4.68 -22.57 -6.87
C ASP A 154 -3.49 -22.93 -7.78
N LYS A 155 -2.28 -22.44 -7.45
CA LYS A 155 -1.03 -22.60 -8.22
C LYS A 155 -1.08 -21.95 -9.61
N GLN A 156 -2.01 -21.06 -9.86
CA GLN A 156 -2.18 -20.41 -11.16
C GLN A 156 -1.27 -19.20 -11.35
N LEU A 157 -0.72 -18.63 -10.26
CA LEU A 157 0.14 -17.45 -10.33
C LEU A 157 1.51 -17.80 -10.94
N LYS A 158 1.80 -17.23 -12.09
CA LYS A 158 3.04 -17.40 -12.84
C LYS A 158 4.07 -16.34 -12.48
N ASN A 159 5.34 -16.64 -12.67
CA ASN A 159 6.44 -15.69 -12.45
C ASN A 159 6.90 -15.11 -13.79
N GLY A 160 6.66 -13.83 -14.00
CA GLY A 160 7.17 -13.08 -15.15
C GLY A 160 8.59 -12.54 -14.93
N THR A 161 9.04 -12.46 -13.65
CA THR A 161 10.40 -12.04 -13.29
C THR A 161 11.28 -13.26 -13.02
N PRO A 162 12.34 -13.50 -13.79
CA PRO A 162 13.28 -14.58 -13.55
C PRO A 162 14.14 -14.32 -12.30
N ARG A 163 14.64 -15.40 -11.68
CA ARG A 163 15.49 -15.32 -10.47
C ARG A 163 16.67 -14.38 -10.61
N ALA A 164 17.31 -14.39 -11.77
CA ALA A 164 18.49 -13.56 -12.05
C ALA A 164 18.22 -12.04 -11.98
N MET A 165 16.97 -11.61 -12.15
CA MET A 165 16.58 -10.20 -12.04
C MET A 165 16.23 -9.78 -10.62
N ARG A 166 16.21 -10.72 -9.67
CA ARG A 166 15.96 -10.50 -8.25
C ARG A 166 17.01 -11.23 -7.41
N PRO A 167 18.31 -10.81 -7.49
CA PRO A 167 19.36 -11.43 -6.70
C PRO A 167 19.10 -11.23 -5.21
N THR A 168 19.68 -12.09 -4.39
CA THR A 168 19.69 -11.91 -2.93
C THR A 168 20.54 -10.70 -2.57
N PRO A 169 20.01 -9.69 -1.86
CA PRO A 169 20.76 -8.52 -1.44
C PRO A 169 21.95 -8.89 -0.55
N ILE A 170 23.05 -8.14 -0.67
CA ILE A 170 24.21 -8.27 0.22
C ILE A 170 23.95 -7.61 1.58
N GLY A 171 24.83 -7.85 2.56
CA GLY A 171 24.66 -7.32 3.93
C GLY A 171 23.87 -8.23 4.89
N PHE A 172 23.50 -9.42 4.41
CA PHE A 172 22.86 -10.46 5.20
C PHE A 172 23.35 -11.86 4.76
N ASN A 173 23.56 -12.75 5.74
CA ASN A 173 23.93 -14.14 5.47
C ASN A 173 22.67 -14.97 5.20
N TRP A 174 22.29 -15.08 3.93
CA TRP A 174 21.13 -15.86 3.52
C TRP A 174 21.33 -17.35 3.79
N PRO A 175 20.38 -18.06 4.43
CA PRO A 175 20.50 -19.49 4.72
C PRO A 175 20.67 -20.37 3.48
N GLN A 176 20.08 -19.93 2.38
CA GLN A 176 20.20 -20.63 1.09
C GLN A 176 20.65 -19.63 0.01
N PRO A 177 21.69 -19.96 -0.75
CA PRO A 177 22.11 -19.14 -1.87
C PRO A 177 20.98 -18.92 -2.89
N ASN A 178 20.84 -17.69 -3.35
CA ASN A 178 19.81 -17.31 -4.35
C ASN A 178 18.34 -17.53 -3.93
N VAL A 179 18.07 -17.66 -2.63
CA VAL A 179 16.71 -17.71 -2.08
C VAL A 179 16.55 -16.58 -1.06
N PRO A 180 15.89 -15.47 -1.42
CA PRO A 180 15.75 -14.27 -0.57
C PRO A 180 14.62 -14.43 0.47
N ILE A 181 14.66 -15.53 1.22
CA ILE A 181 13.73 -15.81 2.31
C ILE A 181 14.54 -16.29 3.51
N CYS A 182 14.30 -15.67 4.65
CA CYS A 182 14.86 -16.11 5.92
C CYS A 182 13.83 -15.95 7.04
N TYR A 183 13.66 -16.98 7.84
CA TYR A 183 12.96 -16.93 9.12
C TYR A 183 13.97 -16.91 10.24
N ILE A 184 13.86 -15.94 11.14
CA ILE A 184 14.75 -15.76 12.28
C ILE A 184 13.92 -15.95 13.54
N PRO A 185 14.05 -17.09 14.24
CA PRO A 185 13.31 -17.31 15.47
C PRO A 185 13.83 -16.36 16.57
N THR A 186 12.93 -15.62 17.19
CA THR A 186 13.21 -14.89 18.41
C THR A 186 12.99 -15.80 19.62
N HIS A 187 13.98 -15.84 20.56
CA HIS A 187 13.88 -16.75 21.68
C HIS A 187 12.82 -16.25 22.69
N PRO A 188 11.89 -17.11 23.19
CA PRO A 188 10.81 -16.70 24.10
C PRO A 188 11.28 -16.04 25.39
N THR A 189 12.49 -16.38 25.86
CA THR A 189 13.05 -15.89 27.13
C THR A 189 13.43 -14.40 27.12
N ASN A 190 13.55 -13.76 25.94
CA ASN A 190 13.93 -12.35 25.81
C ASN A 190 12.77 -11.45 25.36
N ALA A 191 11.59 -12.00 25.21
CA ALA A 191 10.42 -11.28 24.73
C ALA A 191 9.56 -10.80 25.90
N MET A 192 9.91 -9.66 26.49
CA MET A 192 8.94 -8.93 27.32
C MET A 192 8.00 -8.19 26.36
N GLU A 193 6.81 -8.72 26.19
CA GLU A 193 5.73 -8.04 25.50
C GLU A 193 5.14 -6.95 26.39
N ASN A 194 5.25 -5.72 25.98
CA ASN A 194 4.53 -4.63 26.62
C ASN A 194 3.16 -4.49 25.92
N ASN A 195 2.11 -4.70 26.69
CA ASN A 195 0.75 -4.45 26.25
C ASN A 195 0.42 -2.98 26.52
N ASP A 196 0.38 -2.17 25.48
CA ASP A 196 -0.02 -0.77 25.55
C ASP A 196 -1.34 -0.60 24.78
N SER A 197 -2.44 -0.44 25.50
CA SER A 197 -3.75 -0.10 24.92
C SER A 197 -4.19 -1.01 23.76
N ASN A 198 -4.26 -2.32 23.96
CA ASN A 198 -4.63 -3.33 22.95
C ASN A 198 -3.61 -3.53 21.79
N SER A 199 -2.36 -3.11 21.95
CA SER A 199 -1.31 -3.34 20.96
C SER A 199 -0.02 -3.79 21.63
N TYR A 200 0.68 -4.71 20.98
CA TYR A 200 1.88 -5.34 21.53
C TYR A 200 3.16 -4.71 20.97
N SER A 201 4.23 -4.70 21.77
CA SER A 201 5.57 -4.34 21.31
C SER A 201 6.62 -5.23 21.96
N ASN A 202 7.63 -5.61 21.18
CA ASN A 202 8.75 -6.45 21.59
C ASN A 202 10.06 -5.72 21.29
N ARG A 203 10.75 -5.31 22.35
CA ARG A 203 11.99 -4.54 22.23
C ARG A 203 13.14 -5.39 21.69
N ALA A 204 13.27 -6.65 22.14
CA ALA A 204 14.34 -7.53 21.69
C ALA A 204 14.24 -7.80 20.19
N GLU A 205 13.02 -8.02 19.68
CA GLU A 205 12.77 -8.17 18.25
C GLU A 205 13.10 -6.88 17.48
N ALA A 206 12.73 -5.71 18.00
CA ALA A 206 13.06 -4.44 17.39
C ALA A 206 14.59 -4.18 17.35
N GLU A 207 15.35 -4.64 18.36
CA GLU A 207 16.82 -4.59 18.38
C GLU A 207 17.44 -5.49 17.31
N LEU A 208 16.89 -6.69 17.10
CA LEU A 208 17.29 -7.59 16.00
C LEU A 208 17.01 -6.96 14.64
N VAL A 209 15.81 -6.42 14.43
CA VAL A 209 15.46 -5.71 13.21
C VAL A 209 16.47 -4.58 12.93
N LEU A 210 16.81 -3.79 13.95
CA LEU A 210 17.80 -2.71 13.82
C LEU A 210 19.20 -3.23 13.48
N ALA A 211 19.60 -4.38 14.02
CA ALA A 211 20.90 -4.99 13.72
C ALA A 211 20.99 -5.43 12.25
N TYR A 212 19.97 -6.13 11.74
CA TYR A 212 19.93 -6.54 10.33
C TYR A 212 19.83 -5.34 9.38
N LEU A 213 19.04 -4.33 9.76
CA LEU A 213 18.93 -3.09 9.01
C LEU A 213 20.29 -2.41 8.81
N ARG A 214 21.11 -2.35 9.87
CA ARG A 214 22.47 -1.82 9.79
C ARG A 214 23.36 -2.65 8.84
N GLY A 215 23.22 -3.97 8.84
CA GLY A 215 23.91 -4.86 7.91
C GLY A 215 23.60 -4.53 6.46
N PHE A 216 22.31 -4.41 6.11
CA PHE A 216 21.90 -4.04 4.75
C PHE A 216 22.39 -2.65 4.33
N LEU A 217 22.27 -1.65 5.20
CA LEU A 217 22.69 -0.28 4.88
C LEU A 217 24.21 -0.15 4.80
N SER A 218 24.97 -0.90 5.62
CA SER A 218 26.45 -0.91 5.58
C SER A 218 27.00 -1.49 4.29
N ALA A 219 26.26 -2.36 3.62
CA ALA A 219 26.64 -2.94 2.34
C ALA A 219 26.53 -1.94 1.17
N GLN A 220 25.87 -0.80 1.36
CA GLN A 220 25.69 0.30 0.39
C GLN A 220 25.00 -0.10 -0.94
N GLU A 221 24.43 -1.29 -1.02
CA GLU A 221 23.62 -1.73 -2.16
C GLU A 221 22.20 -1.14 -2.08
N LEU A 222 21.65 -1.07 -0.87
CA LEU A 222 20.30 -0.59 -0.61
C LEU A 222 20.32 0.77 0.09
N ARG A 223 19.37 1.61 -0.30
CA ARG A 223 19.09 2.88 0.38
C ARG A 223 17.96 2.71 1.39
N PRO A 224 17.80 3.59 2.37
CA PRO A 224 16.69 3.53 3.32
C PRO A 224 15.31 3.37 2.66
N LYS A 225 15.06 4.04 1.56
CA LYS A 225 13.79 3.98 0.82
C LYS A 225 13.50 2.62 0.16
N ASP A 226 14.51 1.80 -0.03
CA ASP A 226 14.41 0.49 -0.67
C ASP A 226 14.01 -0.60 0.35
N ILE A 227 13.90 -0.25 1.66
CA ILE A 227 13.60 -1.15 2.77
C ILE A 227 12.25 -0.82 3.40
N GLY A 228 11.40 -1.85 3.58
CA GLY A 228 10.16 -1.79 4.32
C GLY A 228 10.19 -2.67 5.57
N ILE A 229 9.59 -2.20 6.65
CA ILE A 229 9.39 -2.98 7.87
C ILE A 229 7.90 -3.04 8.15
N VAL A 230 7.37 -4.25 8.25
CA VAL A 230 5.95 -4.51 8.40
C VAL A 230 5.71 -5.26 9.70
N THR A 231 4.70 -4.87 10.45
CA THR A 231 4.27 -5.56 11.68
C THR A 231 2.76 -5.42 11.86
N PRO A 232 2.05 -6.41 12.42
CA PRO A 232 0.61 -6.28 12.67
C PRO A 232 0.25 -5.32 13.82
N TYR A 233 1.25 -4.86 14.60
CA TYR A 233 1.00 -4.13 15.86
C TYR A 233 1.42 -2.65 15.79
N ALA A 234 0.48 -1.75 16.04
CA ALA A 234 0.73 -0.31 16.04
C ALA A 234 1.78 0.13 17.11
N ALA A 235 1.83 -0.55 18.26
CA ALA A 235 2.86 -0.28 19.26
C ALA A 235 4.26 -0.65 18.77
N GLN A 236 4.41 -1.77 18.05
CA GLN A 236 5.67 -2.17 17.42
C GLN A 236 6.10 -1.19 16.32
N VAL A 237 5.16 -0.69 15.51
CA VAL A 237 5.45 0.37 14.52
C VAL A 237 6.06 1.58 15.21
N ARG A 238 5.44 2.05 16.32
CA ARG A 238 5.94 3.22 17.08
C ARG A 238 7.34 2.96 17.66
N LEU A 239 7.56 1.80 18.26
CA LEU A 239 8.84 1.40 18.83
C LEU A 239 9.94 1.35 17.76
N LEU A 240 9.71 0.66 16.66
CA LEU A 240 10.64 0.55 15.55
C LEU A 240 11.00 1.91 14.95
N ARG A 241 10.01 2.76 14.66
CA ARG A 241 10.24 4.13 14.19
C ARG A 241 11.11 4.95 15.15
N GLN A 242 10.85 4.83 16.47
CA GLN A 242 11.63 5.54 17.49
C GLN A 242 13.08 5.05 17.52
N MET A 243 13.30 3.72 17.51
CA MET A 243 14.64 3.15 17.60
C MET A 243 15.47 3.43 16.34
N ILE A 244 14.87 3.33 15.16
CA ILE A 244 15.53 3.60 13.88
C ILE A 244 15.95 5.08 13.80
N ARG A 245 15.06 6.02 14.20
CA ARG A 245 15.40 7.45 14.25
C ARG A 245 16.50 7.76 15.25
N ARG A 246 16.49 7.13 16.43
CA ARG A 246 17.58 7.28 17.44
C ARG A 246 18.92 6.74 16.92
N ALA A 247 18.90 5.81 15.99
CA ALA A 247 20.10 5.32 15.32
C ALA A 247 20.57 6.23 14.18
N GLY A 248 19.95 7.40 13.96
CA GLY A 248 20.29 8.34 12.91
C GLY A 248 19.80 7.92 11.52
N ILE A 249 18.88 6.95 11.42
CA ILE A 249 18.36 6.44 10.16
C ILE A 249 16.99 7.09 9.92
N GLN A 250 16.79 7.64 8.72
CA GLN A 250 15.56 8.30 8.33
C GLN A 250 14.40 7.30 8.15
N THR A 251 13.21 7.65 8.66
CA THR A 251 11.97 6.89 8.48
C THR A 251 10.89 7.76 7.84
N GLY A 252 10.14 7.20 6.89
CA GLY A 252 9.10 7.92 6.18
C GLY A 252 9.66 8.99 5.24
N VAL A 253 8.85 9.98 4.88
CA VAL A 253 9.26 11.08 4.00
C VAL A 253 9.70 12.27 4.82
N ASP A 254 10.88 12.80 4.56
CA ASP A 254 11.34 14.07 5.11
C ASP A 254 10.56 15.22 4.47
N ARG A 255 9.90 16.02 5.31
CA ARG A 255 9.05 17.13 4.85
C ARG A 255 9.82 18.30 4.23
N ASN A 256 11.10 18.42 4.56
CA ASN A 256 11.95 19.53 4.10
C ASN A 256 12.66 19.19 2.79
N THR A 257 13.19 17.95 2.70
CA THR A 257 13.97 17.49 1.54
C THR A 257 13.15 16.69 0.54
N GLY A 258 12.00 16.14 0.95
CA GLY A 258 11.21 15.20 0.16
C GLY A 258 11.86 13.81 0.04
N GLU A 259 12.98 13.58 0.70
CA GLU A 259 13.66 12.29 0.67
C GLU A 259 12.87 11.21 1.41
N CYS A 260 12.80 10.03 0.80
CA CYS A 260 12.14 8.87 1.38
C CYS A 260 13.13 8.05 2.20
N GLY A 261 12.81 7.85 3.48
CA GLY A 261 13.50 6.93 4.38
C GLY A 261 12.86 5.54 4.40
N ILE A 262 13.23 4.75 5.42
CA ILE A 262 12.63 3.43 5.65
C ILE A 262 11.14 3.58 5.93
N GLU A 263 10.33 2.80 5.25
CA GLU A 263 8.91 2.69 5.57
C GLU A 263 8.70 1.65 6.69
N VAL A 264 8.09 2.08 7.78
CA VAL A 264 7.69 1.21 8.89
C VAL A 264 6.19 1.35 9.06
N SER A 265 5.43 0.30 8.81
CA SER A 265 3.97 0.38 8.81
C SER A 265 3.31 -0.89 9.33
N SER A 266 2.01 -0.79 9.62
CA SER A 266 1.18 -1.98 9.82
C SER A 266 0.97 -2.73 8.50
N VAL A 267 0.43 -3.95 8.59
CA VAL A 267 0.10 -4.74 7.40
C VAL A 267 -0.86 -3.97 6.50
N ASP A 268 -1.95 -3.44 7.07
CA ASP A 268 -2.93 -2.62 6.33
C ASP A 268 -2.30 -1.36 5.73
N GLY A 269 -1.45 -0.66 6.50
CA GLY A 269 -0.81 0.57 6.04
C GLY A 269 0.29 0.35 5.01
N PHE A 270 0.77 -0.89 4.82
CA PHE A 270 1.75 -1.24 3.81
C PHE A 270 1.12 -1.77 2.52
N GLN A 271 -0.19 -2.01 2.54
CA GLN A 271 -0.93 -2.52 1.40
C GLN A 271 -0.78 -1.61 0.16
N GLY A 272 -0.64 -2.19 -1.02
CA GLY A 272 -0.36 -1.47 -2.26
C GLY A 272 1.09 -0.97 -2.41
N GLN A 273 1.92 -1.09 -1.38
CA GLN A 273 3.32 -0.69 -1.43
C GLN A 273 4.26 -1.85 -1.79
N GLU A 274 5.46 -1.51 -2.23
CA GLU A 274 6.51 -2.48 -2.52
C GLU A 274 7.89 -1.91 -2.15
N ARG A 275 8.82 -2.78 -1.74
CA ARG A 275 10.22 -2.46 -1.44
C ARG A 275 11.10 -3.62 -1.90
N GLU A 276 12.38 -3.34 -2.10
CA GLU A 276 13.35 -4.37 -2.46
C GLU A 276 13.58 -5.39 -1.33
N ILE A 277 13.53 -4.93 -0.06
CA ILE A 277 13.52 -5.79 1.12
C ILE A 277 12.32 -5.47 2.00
N ILE A 278 11.67 -6.54 2.48
CA ILE A 278 10.67 -6.48 3.53
C ILE A 278 11.19 -7.25 4.75
N ILE A 279 11.23 -6.57 5.90
CA ILE A 279 11.45 -7.19 7.20
C ILE A 279 10.10 -7.29 7.89
N PHE A 280 9.62 -8.50 8.12
CA PHE A 280 8.36 -8.74 8.82
C PHE A 280 8.63 -9.02 10.30
N SER A 281 8.17 -8.12 11.18
CA SER A 281 8.28 -8.23 12.64
C SER A 281 6.96 -8.78 13.16
N SER A 282 6.93 -10.11 13.38
CA SER A 282 5.69 -10.83 13.65
C SER A 282 5.25 -10.82 15.11
N GLN A 283 6.20 -10.65 16.03
CA GLN A 283 6.10 -10.96 17.46
C GLN A 283 5.72 -12.45 17.71
N PRO A 284 6.18 -13.07 18.77
CA PRO A 284 5.74 -14.41 19.09
C PRO A 284 4.25 -14.35 19.43
N LEU A 285 3.40 -14.71 18.48
CA LEU A 285 2.06 -15.15 18.77
C LEU A 285 2.22 -16.44 19.57
N PHE A 286 1.97 -16.41 20.85
CA PHE A 286 1.66 -17.61 21.59
C PHE A 286 0.33 -18.14 21.06
N PHE A 287 0.38 -18.93 20.00
CA PHE A 287 -0.70 -19.83 19.70
C PHE A 287 -0.68 -20.90 20.79
N THR A 288 -1.45 -20.71 21.85
CA THR A 288 -1.93 -21.82 22.63
C THR A 288 -2.89 -22.57 21.72
N ILE A 289 -2.44 -23.72 21.21
CA ILE A 289 -3.31 -24.70 20.52
C ILE A 289 -4.25 -25.31 21.57
#